data_d5b855ece568f6edbda1d8452a11305b
#
_entry.id   d5b855ece568f6edbda1d8452a11305b
#
_cell.length_a   1.000
_cell.length_b   1.000
_cell.length_c   1.000
_cell.angle_alpha   90.00
_cell.angle_beta   90.00
_cell.angle_gamma   90.00
#
_symmetry.space_group_name_H-M   'P 1'
#
loop_
_entity.id
_entity.type
_entity.pdbx_description
1 polymer ?
#
loop_
_entity_poly.entity_id
_entity_poly.type
_entity_poly.pdbx_seq_one_letter_code
_entity_poly.pdbx_strand_id
1 'polypeptide(L)'
;MAKKKKQSSNQLEIQNAAKTLFANIRFMSVDDPIKSIVITSSVPNEGKSTVSVNLAQAIATSGKQVLLVEADMRRRSLATMLGVRPSAGLYAVLTDAAPLNVAVTGTATPNLHFLDTEPNIPNPADLISSKRFGRLVRTLEERYDYVIFDMPPVGTFVDAAILSTLVDATVMVVRPNQTKRAELTGAYEQLQKANANVIGVCATFVEGSGSEYYYAYYTNSGERVKPEGAAGGSGVPAAAMASGSRGGRGGSPEPSARSQTPYGGMSQRGARR
;
A
#
# COMPACT_ATOMS: atom_id res chain seq x y z
N MET A 1 2.09 32.97 14.34
CA MET A 1 2.36 31.72 15.10
C MET A 1 1.37 30.60 14.78
N ALA A 2 0.06 30.84 14.63
CA ALA A 2 -0.95 29.81 14.35
C ALA A 2 -0.73 28.99 13.04
N LYS A 3 -0.34 29.61 11.92
CA LYS A 3 -0.06 28.91 10.67
C LYS A 3 1.09 27.90 10.77
N LYS A 4 2.16 28.23 11.50
CA LYS A 4 3.32 27.33 11.72
C LYS A 4 2.96 26.11 12.57
N LYS A 5 2.08 26.30 13.57
CA LYS A 5 1.60 25.24 14.46
C LYS A 5 0.67 24.25 13.74
N LYS A 6 -0.23 24.75 12.86
CA LYS A 6 -1.13 23.92 12.04
C LYS A 6 -0.34 23.11 10.97
N GLN A 7 0.72 23.67 10.40
CA GLN A 7 1.56 23.00 9.41
C GLN A 7 2.39 21.87 10.04
N SER A 8 2.86 22.06 11.28
CA SER A 8 3.58 21.03 12.06
C SER A 8 2.65 19.88 12.49
N SER A 9 1.39 20.17 12.83
CA SER A 9 0.37 19.15 13.17
C SER A 9 0.07 18.24 11.96
N ASN A 10 -0.24 18.82 10.81
CA ASN A 10 -0.51 18.05 9.58
C ASN A 10 0.68 17.16 9.16
N GLN A 11 1.90 17.64 9.34
CA GLN A 11 3.08 16.83 8.98
C GLN A 11 3.25 15.62 9.90
N LEU A 12 2.98 15.78 11.19
CA LEU A 12 3.02 14.68 12.16
C LEU A 12 1.92 13.64 11.88
N GLU A 13 0.73 14.08 11.50
CA GLU A 13 -0.38 13.19 11.12
C GLU A 13 -0.04 12.35 9.90
N ILE A 14 0.52 12.96 8.85
CA ILE A 14 0.98 12.26 7.65
C ILE A 14 2.06 11.23 7.99
N GLN A 15 3.04 11.59 8.83
CA GLN A 15 4.08 10.66 9.26
C GLN A 15 3.51 9.47 10.04
N ASN A 16 2.56 9.70 10.93
CA ASN A 16 1.90 8.64 11.67
C ASN A 16 1.06 7.73 10.78
N ALA A 17 0.32 8.30 9.82
CA ALA A 17 -0.42 7.54 8.83
C ALA A 17 0.52 6.64 7.98
N ALA A 18 1.67 7.17 7.56
CA ALA A 18 2.67 6.40 6.81
C ALA A 18 3.28 5.25 7.65
N LYS A 19 3.54 5.47 8.94
CA LYS A 19 3.99 4.40 9.86
C LYS A 19 2.91 3.33 10.05
N THR A 20 1.65 3.72 10.13
CA THR A 20 0.52 2.78 10.22
C THR A 20 0.39 1.97 8.93
N LEU A 21 0.51 2.62 7.76
CA LEU A 21 0.51 1.92 6.47
C LEU A 21 1.66 0.89 6.40
N PHE A 22 2.86 1.27 6.82
CA PHE A 22 3.99 0.35 6.89
C PHE A 22 3.74 -0.83 7.84
N ALA A 23 3.19 -0.59 9.02
CA ALA A 23 2.84 -1.66 9.96
C ALA A 23 1.82 -2.63 9.36
N ASN A 24 0.80 -2.12 8.66
CA ASN A 24 -0.20 -2.95 7.99
C ASN A 24 0.42 -3.81 6.88
N ILE A 25 1.33 -3.24 6.06
CA ILE A 25 2.06 -4.01 5.04
C ILE A 25 2.87 -5.15 5.68
N ARG A 26 3.55 -4.87 6.80
CA ARG A 26 4.30 -5.90 7.54
C ARG A 26 3.42 -7.01 8.12
N PHE A 27 2.23 -6.69 8.59
CA PHE A 27 1.29 -7.70 9.08
C PHE A 27 0.78 -8.63 7.97
N MET A 28 0.70 -8.15 6.74
CA MET A 28 0.31 -8.94 5.58
C MET A 28 1.43 -9.82 5.04
N SER A 29 2.67 -9.63 5.48
CA SER A 29 3.89 -10.28 4.98
C SER A 29 4.53 -11.23 6.00
N VAL A 30 3.74 -11.88 6.84
CA VAL A 30 4.27 -12.76 7.91
C VAL A 30 4.93 -14.00 7.33
N ASP A 31 4.29 -14.64 6.36
CA ASP A 31 4.78 -15.88 5.75
C ASP A 31 5.67 -15.61 4.51
N ASP A 32 5.27 -14.65 3.68
CA ASP A 32 6.00 -14.24 2.46
C ASP A 32 6.45 -12.76 2.59
N PRO A 33 7.75 -12.50 2.82
CA PRO A 33 8.25 -11.14 2.97
C PRO A 33 8.00 -10.28 1.74
N ILE A 34 7.26 -9.19 1.90
CA ILE A 34 7.07 -8.16 0.87
C ILE A 34 8.31 -7.27 0.85
N LYS A 35 9.04 -7.27 -0.26
CA LYS A 35 10.19 -6.41 -0.52
C LYS A 35 9.90 -5.35 -1.57
N SER A 36 9.18 -5.70 -2.62
CA SER A 36 8.88 -4.81 -3.74
C SER A 36 7.40 -4.43 -3.76
N ILE A 37 7.13 -3.12 -3.86
CA ILE A 37 5.78 -2.58 -3.75
C ILE A 37 5.53 -1.59 -4.87
N VAL A 38 4.47 -1.80 -5.64
CA VAL A 38 3.91 -0.83 -6.56
C VAL A 38 2.90 0.06 -5.85
N ILE A 39 3.06 1.37 -5.99
CA ILE A 39 2.06 2.37 -5.60
C ILE A 39 1.45 2.94 -6.86
N THR A 40 0.15 2.75 -7.04
CA THR A 40 -0.62 3.28 -8.17
C THR A 40 -1.94 3.88 -7.71
N SER A 41 -2.72 4.43 -8.63
CA SER A 41 -4.03 5.01 -8.34
C SER A 41 -5.01 4.76 -9.48
N SER A 42 -6.30 5.02 -9.26
CA SER A 42 -7.33 4.86 -10.29
C SER A 42 -7.22 5.95 -11.36
N VAL A 43 -7.05 7.22 -10.90
CA VAL A 43 -6.99 8.41 -11.76
C VAL A 43 -5.85 9.34 -11.32
N PRO A 44 -5.47 10.33 -12.13
CA PRO A 44 -4.44 11.31 -11.74
C PRO A 44 -4.84 12.13 -10.50
N ASN A 45 -3.82 12.62 -9.76
CA ASN A 45 -3.96 13.55 -8.62
C ASN A 45 -4.64 12.95 -7.37
N GLU A 46 -4.63 11.64 -7.19
CA GLU A 46 -5.07 10.96 -5.97
C GLU A 46 -4.02 10.92 -4.85
N GLY A 47 -2.82 11.46 -5.09
CA GLY A 47 -1.77 11.57 -4.06
C GLY A 47 -0.80 10.38 -4.01
N LYS A 48 -0.75 9.51 -5.04
CA LYS A 48 0.13 8.34 -5.10
C LYS A 48 1.60 8.67 -4.75
N SER A 49 2.20 9.67 -5.42
CA SER A 49 3.60 10.06 -5.19
C SER A 49 3.84 10.58 -3.77
N THR A 50 2.84 11.25 -3.16
CA THR A 50 2.88 11.66 -1.75
C THR A 50 2.88 10.44 -0.84
N VAL A 51 2.05 9.44 -1.12
CA VAL A 51 2.04 8.17 -0.36
C VAL A 51 3.36 7.45 -0.52
N SER A 52 3.91 7.35 -1.75
CA SER A 52 5.20 6.70 -2.04
C SER A 52 6.35 7.31 -1.24
N VAL A 53 6.47 8.65 -1.25
CA VAL A 53 7.53 9.35 -0.48
C VAL A 53 7.37 9.15 1.01
N ASN A 54 6.16 9.35 1.57
CA ASN A 54 5.95 9.24 3.02
C ASN A 54 6.11 7.80 3.51
N LEU A 55 5.67 6.79 2.74
CA LEU A 55 5.90 5.38 3.05
C LEU A 55 7.40 5.06 3.04
N ALA A 56 8.12 5.46 2.00
CA ALA A 56 9.57 5.25 1.88
C ALA A 56 10.33 5.87 3.06
N GLN A 57 9.98 7.11 3.45
CA GLN A 57 10.56 7.79 4.61
C GLN A 57 10.24 7.08 5.93
N ALA A 58 9.00 6.61 6.11
CA ALA A 58 8.59 5.88 7.32
C ALA A 58 9.38 4.58 7.47
N ILE A 59 9.57 3.82 6.37
CA ILE A 59 10.35 2.59 6.36
C ILE A 59 11.84 2.88 6.63
N ALA A 60 12.43 3.86 5.94
CA ALA A 60 13.83 4.23 6.12
C ALA A 60 14.12 4.70 7.55
N THR A 61 13.22 5.46 8.15
CA THR A 61 13.32 5.93 9.54
C THR A 61 13.28 4.78 10.56
N SER A 62 12.71 3.62 10.19
CA SER A 62 12.75 2.41 11.01
C SER A 62 14.08 1.65 10.93
N GLY A 63 15.09 2.18 10.20
CA GLY A 63 16.42 1.60 10.04
C GLY A 63 16.58 0.64 8.86
N LYS A 64 15.56 0.53 7.98
CA LYS A 64 15.58 -0.32 6.79
C LYS A 64 16.18 0.41 5.59
N GLN A 65 16.93 -0.32 4.74
CA GLN A 65 17.43 0.21 3.47
C GLN A 65 16.30 0.24 2.44
N VAL A 66 15.99 1.42 1.94
CA VAL A 66 14.85 1.65 1.02
C VAL A 66 15.33 2.27 -0.27
N LEU A 67 14.82 1.76 -1.40
CA LEU A 67 14.91 2.42 -2.69
C LEU A 67 13.52 2.89 -3.11
N LEU A 68 13.37 4.18 -3.37
CA LEU A 68 12.20 4.73 -4.03
C LEU A 68 12.51 4.94 -5.50
N VAL A 69 11.69 4.40 -6.38
CA VAL A 69 11.88 4.42 -7.84
C VAL A 69 10.77 5.25 -8.47
N GLU A 70 11.16 6.29 -9.23
CA GLU A 70 10.25 7.00 -10.14
C GLU A 70 10.02 6.10 -11.36
N ALA A 71 8.87 5.49 -11.44
CA ALA A 71 8.47 4.66 -12.57
C ALA A 71 7.27 5.25 -13.34
N ASP A 72 6.78 6.43 -12.93
CA ASP A 72 5.88 7.26 -13.75
C ASP A 72 6.70 8.02 -14.80
N MET A 73 7.08 7.31 -15.86
CA MET A 73 7.89 7.83 -16.96
C MET A 73 7.18 8.93 -17.78
N ARG A 74 5.92 9.22 -17.43
CA ARG A 74 5.08 10.21 -18.11
C ARG A 74 5.01 11.52 -17.33
N ARG A 75 4.99 11.43 -15.98
CA ARG A 75 4.88 12.60 -15.12
C ARG A 75 5.76 12.44 -13.87
N ARG A 76 7.03 12.75 -14.07
CA ARG A 76 8.03 12.73 -12.98
C ARG A 76 7.71 13.79 -11.92
N SER A 77 7.84 13.42 -10.66
CA SER A 77 7.56 14.32 -9.53
C SER A 77 8.46 14.10 -8.32
N LEU A 78 8.99 12.90 -8.14
CA LEU A 78 9.69 12.50 -6.92
C LEU A 78 11.01 13.24 -6.71
N ALA A 79 11.81 13.48 -7.75
CA ALA A 79 13.07 14.22 -7.64
C ALA A 79 12.87 15.62 -7.02
N THR A 80 11.82 16.32 -7.46
CA THR A 80 11.44 17.64 -6.91
C THR A 80 10.95 17.51 -5.47
N MET A 81 10.15 16.51 -5.15
CA MET A 81 9.63 16.28 -3.80
C MET A 81 10.73 15.93 -2.79
N LEU A 82 11.75 15.19 -3.24
CA LEU A 82 12.91 14.80 -2.43
C LEU A 82 14.01 15.85 -2.39
N GLY A 83 13.95 16.87 -3.25
CA GLY A 83 14.98 17.91 -3.37
C GLY A 83 16.31 17.40 -3.91
N VAL A 84 16.29 16.36 -4.76
CA VAL A 84 17.49 15.73 -5.34
C VAL A 84 17.60 15.98 -6.84
N ARG A 85 18.82 15.84 -7.37
CA ARG A 85 19.14 16.00 -8.80
C ARG A 85 19.97 14.82 -9.28
N PRO A 86 19.34 13.70 -9.66
CA PRO A 86 20.04 12.53 -10.19
C PRO A 86 20.76 12.84 -11.49
N SER A 87 21.91 12.21 -11.72
CA SER A 87 22.73 12.36 -12.94
C SER A 87 22.34 11.38 -14.05
N ALA A 88 21.70 10.26 -13.68
CA ALA A 88 21.18 9.22 -14.56
C ALA A 88 19.93 8.62 -13.94
N GLY A 89 19.17 7.86 -14.70
CA GLY A 89 17.93 7.27 -14.24
C GLY A 89 17.73 5.83 -14.71
N LEU A 90 16.52 5.38 -14.55
CA LEU A 90 16.07 4.02 -14.84
C LEU A 90 16.32 3.58 -16.28
N TYR A 91 16.09 4.48 -17.25
CA TYR A 91 16.31 4.16 -18.67
C TYR A 91 17.79 3.96 -18.97
N ALA A 92 18.67 4.83 -18.44
CA ALA A 92 20.11 4.69 -18.62
C ALA A 92 20.62 3.35 -18.04
N VAL A 93 20.09 2.92 -16.90
CA VAL A 93 20.41 1.61 -16.29
C VAL A 93 19.95 0.45 -17.19
N LEU A 94 18.72 0.52 -17.70
CA LEU A 94 18.15 -0.53 -18.54
C LEU A 94 18.80 -0.65 -19.91
N THR A 95 19.39 0.44 -20.41
CA THR A 95 20.12 0.46 -21.70
C THR A 95 21.62 0.27 -21.55
N ASP A 96 22.12 0.00 -20.34
CA ASP A 96 23.54 -0.14 -20.00
C ASP A 96 24.34 1.17 -20.26
N ALA A 97 23.66 2.34 -20.37
CA ALA A 97 24.28 3.66 -20.54
C ALA A 97 24.87 4.20 -19.22
N ALA A 98 24.36 3.76 -18.09
CA ALA A 98 24.90 4.06 -16.77
C ALA A 98 24.79 2.86 -15.82
N PRO A 99 25.80 2.61 -14.97
CA PRO A 99 25.69 1.60 -13.95
C PRO A 99 24.73 2.01 -12.83
N LEU A 100 24.06 1.06 -12.20
CA LEU A 100 23.04 1.29 -11.17
C LEU A 100 23.55 2.16 -10.00
N ASN A 101 24.79 1.97 -9.56
CA ASN A 101 25.39 2.75 -8.47
C ASN A 101 25.62 4.24 -8.81
N VAL A 102 25.63 4.60 -10.09
CA VAL A 102 25.69 6.00 -10.54
C VAL A 102 24.30 6.62 -10.65
N ALA A 103 23.31 5.82 -11.05
CA ALA A 103 21.93 6.27 -11.21
C ALA A 103 21.19 6.42 -9.86
N VAL A 104 21.56 5.61 -8.86
CA VAL A 104 20.97 5.71 -7.52
C VAL A 104 21.57 6.88 -6.76
N THR A 105 20.72 7.76 -6.26
CA THR A 105 21.07 8.96 -5.52
C THR A 105 20.62 8.86 -4.06
N GLY A 106 21.47 9.25 -3.09
CA GLY A 106 21.08 9.39 -1.69
C GLY A 106 20.11 10.57 -1.51
N THR A 107 19.26 10.49 -0.50
CA THR A 107 18.34 11.57 -0.13
C THR A 107 18.74 12.23 1.20
N ALA A 108 18.01 13.27 1.61
CA ALA A 108 18.19 13.87 2.94
C ALA A 108 17.74 12.95 4.08
N THR A 109 16.95 11.91 3.81
CA THR A 109 16.52 10.91 4.79
C THR A 109 17.55 9.78 4.81
N PRO A 110 18.18 9.48 5.96
CA PRO A 110 19.08 8.33 6.08
C PRO A 110 18.41 7.02 5.65
N ASN A 111 19.17 6.13 5.02
CA ASN A 111 18.72 4.83 4.50
C ASN A 111 17.67 4.90 3.36
N LEU A 112 17.32 6.11 2.88
CA LEU A 112 16.44 6.27 1.72
C LEU A 112 17.27 6.70 0.50
N HIS A 113 17.26 5.85 -0.51
CA HIS A 113 17.86 6.08 -1.81
C HIS A 113 16.76 6.31 -2.86
N PHE A 114 17.13 6.96 -3.94
CA PHE A 114 16.20 7.31 -5.02
C PHE A 114 16.79 6.92 -6.37
N LEU A 115 15.99 6.32 -7.23
CA LEU A 115 16.27 6.06 -8.63
C LEU A 115 15.23 6.82 -9.47
N ASP A 116 15.69 7.84 -10.18
CA ASP A 116 14.83 8.63 -11.07
C ASP A 116 14.60 7.92 -12.40
N THR A 117 13.76 8.48 -13.24
CA THR A 117 13.63 8.12 -14.64
C THR A 117 13.94 9.32 -15.53
N GLU A 118 14.35 9.07 -16.76
CA GLU A 118 14.59 10.12 -17.75
C GLU A 118 13.27 10.66 -18.31
N PRO A 119 13.24 11.89 -18.81
CA PRO A 119 12.07 12.41 -19.52
C PRO A 119 11.94 11.79 -20.92
N ASN A 120 10.72 11.79 -21.45
CA ASN A 120 10.41 11.43 -22.84
C ASN A 120 10.83 10.00 -23.25
N ILE A 121 10.72 9.04 -22.33
CA ILE A 121 10.98 7.63 -22.66
C ILE A 121 9.91 7.14 -23.64
N PRO A 122 10.32 6.58 -24.79
CA PRO A 122 9.38 5.98 -25.71
C PRO A 122 8.85 4.67 -25.15
N ASN A 123 7.54 4.43 -25.33
CA ASN A 123 6.88 3.16 -24.97
C ASN A 123 7.21 2.62 -23.57
N PRO A 124 6.86 3.33 -22.48
CA PRO A 124 7.15 2.87 -21.12
C PRO A 124 6.67 1.45 -20.82
N ALA A 125 5.50 1.05 -21.32
CA ALA A 125 4.94 -0.28 -21.13
C ALA A 125 5.84 -1.39 -21.70
N ASP A 126 6.44 -1.19 -22.90
CA ASP A 126 7.36 -2.15 -23.51
C ASP A 126 8.65 -2.27 -22.69
N LEU A 127 9.14 -1.14 -22.16
CA LEU A 127 10.31 -1.12 -21.31
C LEU A 127 10.07 -1.91 -20.01
N ILE A 128 8.94 -1.68 -19.34
CA ILE A 128 8.56 -2.34 -18.08
C ILE A 128 8.35 -3.85 -18.31
N SER A 129 7.76 -4.26 -19.45
CA SER A 129 7.54 -5.67 -19.79
C SER A 129 8.81 -6.43 -20.19
N SER A 130 9.92 -5.70 -20.35
CA SER A 130 11.17 -6.31 -20.83
C SER A 130 11.80 -7.26 -19.80
N LYS A 131 12.49 -8.32 -20.29
CA LYS A 131 13.27 -9.21 -19.42
C LYS A 131 14.37 -8.47 -18.63
N ARG A 132 14.86 -7.34 -19.16
CA ARG A 132 15.85 -6.49 -18.48
C ARG A 132 15.26 -5.84 -17.25
N PHE A 133 14.03 -5.32 -17.36
CA PHE A 133 13.33 -4.72 -16.22
C PHE A 133 13.07 -5.76 -15.12
N GLY A 134 12.58 -6.94 -15.46
CA GLY A 134 12.39 -8.01 -14.49
C GLY A 134 13.68 -8.47 -13.79
N ARG A 135 14.84 -8.44 -14.49
CA ARG A 135 16.15 -8.68 -13.85
C ARG A 135 16.55 -7.55 -12.92
N LEU A 136 16.28 -6.30 -13.32
CA LEU A 136 16.55 -5.14 -12.48
C LEU A 136 15.75 -5.19 -11.18
N VAL A 137 14.44 -5.49 -11.22
CA VAL A 137 13.61 -5.65 -10.02
C VAL A 137 14.24 -6.64 -9.05
N ARG A 138 14.62 -7.84 -9.50
CA ARG A 138 15.29 -8.84 -8.65
C ARG A 138 16.60 -8.33 -8.07
N THR A 139 17.43 -7.66 -8.87
CA THR A 139 18.69 -7.06 -8.39
C THR A 139 18.45 -6.00 -7.30
N LEU A 140 17.37 -5.24 -7.41
CA LEU A 140 16.99 -4.24 -6.40
C LEU A 140 16.50 -4.91 -5.10
N GLU A 141 15.69 -5.97 -5.20
CA GLU A 141 15.21 -6.77 -4.06
C GLU A 141 16.34 -7.47 -3.28
N GLU A 142 17.45 -7.79 -3.95
CA GLU A 142 18.65 -8.35 -3.30
C GLU A 142 19.44 -7.29 -2.52
N ARG A 143 19.36 -6.00 -2.93
CA ARG A 143 20.18 -4.91 -2.37
C ARG A 143 19.49 -4.09 -1.32
N TYR A 144 18.16 -4.06 -1.34
CA TYR A 144 17.34 -3.24 -0.45
C TYR A 144 16.39 -4.10 0.36
N ASP A 145 16.08 -3.65 1.58
CA ASP A 145 15.02 -4.26 2.38
C ASP A 145 13.65 -4.02 1.75
N TYR A 146 13.46 -2.82 1.15
CA TYR A 146 12.24 -2.43 0.45
C TYR A 146 12.54 -1.63 -0.82
N VAL A 147 11.81 -1.94 -1.89
CA VAL A 147 11.82 -1.19 -3.16
C VAL A 147 10.39 -0.71 -3.43
N ILE A 148 10.19 0.59 -3.52
CA ILE A 148 8.88 1.20 -3.78
C ILE A 148 8.90 1.82 -5.16
N PHE A 149 7.96 1.41 -6.01
CA PHE A 149 7.78 1.93 -7.36
C PHE A 149 6.58 2.88 -7.40
N ASP A 150 6.80 4.18 -7.63
CA ASP A 150 5.74 5.14 -7.90
C ASP A 150 5.33 5.05 -9.37
N MET A 151 4.12 4.61 -9.63
CA MET A 151 3.61 4.29 -10.96
C MET A 151 2.56 5.29 -11.44
N PRO A 152 2.31 5.42 -12.76
CA PRO A 152 1.17 6.18 -13.26
C PRO A 152 -0.15 5.52 -12.83
N PRO A 153 -1.28 6.27 -12.94
CA PRO A 153 -2.60 5.72 -12.62
C PRO A 153 -2.95 4.54 -13.51
N VAL A 154 -3.27 3.39 -12.90
CA VAL A 154 -3.58 2.14 -13.64
C VAL A 154 -4.86 2.27 -14.45
N GLY A 155 -5.82 3.08 -14.03
CA GLY A 155 -7.04 3.33 -14.82
C GLY A 155 -6.79 4.13 -16.11
N THR A 156 -5.58 4.70 -16.28
CA THR A 156 -5.20 5.46 -17.48
C THR A 156 -4.15 4.74 -18.30
N PHE A 157 -3.19 4.06 -17.65
CA PHE A 157 -2.05 3.41 -18.28
C PHE A 157 -1.85 2.00 -17.76
N VAL A 158 -1.49 1.08 -18.65
CA VAL A 158 -1.25 -0.33 -18.30
C VAL A 158 0.06 -0.58 -17.54
N ASP A 159 0.93 0.43 -17.50
CA ASP A 159 2.28 0.36 -16.94
C ASP A 159 2.29 -0.23 -15.51
N ALA A 160 1.39 0.27 -14.66
CA ALA A 160 1.27 -0.23 -13.28
C ALA A 160 0.81 -1.69 -13.21
N ALA A 161 -0.15 -2.09 -14.07
CA ALA A 161 -0.61 -3.48 -14.12
C ALA A 161 0.50 -4.43 -14.57
N ILE A 162 1.33 -4.03 -15.55
CA ILE A 162 2.48 -4.81 -16.01
C ILE A 162 3.50 -4.96 -14.88
N LEU A 163 3.91 -3.86 -14.22
CA LEU A 163 4.90 -3.94 -13.15
C LEU A 163 4.38 -4.75 -11.95
N SER A 164 3.09 -4.67 -11.66
CA SER A 164 2.47 -5.42 -10.56
C SER A 164 2.58 -6.94 -10.70
N THR A 165 2.90 -7.46 -11.91
CA THR A 165 3.20 -8.89 -12.13
C THR A 165 4.64 -9.29 -11.76
N LEU A 166 5.50 -8.31 -11.52
CA LEU A 166 6.94 -8.51 -11.29
C LEU A 166 7.35 -8.21 -9.84
N VAL A 167 6.44 -7.71 -9.03
CA VAL A 167 6.67 -7.28 -7.64
C VAL A 167 5.82 -8.07 -6.65
N ASP A 168 6.18 -8.01 -5.36
CA ASP A 168 5.49 -8.78 -4.32
C ASP A 168 4.11 -8.24 -3.99
N ALA A 169 3.91 -6.92 -4.07
CA ALA A 169 2.66 -6.28 -3.65
C ALA A 169 2.31 -5.02 -4.43
N THR A 170 1.02 -4.72 -4.48
CA THR A 170 0.47 -3.50 -5.06
C THR A 170 -0.46 -2.82 -4.05
N VAL A 171 -0.28 -1.52 -3.85
CA VAL A 171 -1.17 -0.66 -3.06
C VAL A 171 -1.86 0.32 -4.00
N MET A 172 -3.19 0.36 -3.95
CA MET A 172 -3.98 1.34 -4.67
C MET A 172 -4.19 2.59 -3.82
N VAL A 173 -3.95 3.76 -4.38
CA VAL A 173 -4.25 5.04 -3.73
C VAL A 173 -5.55 5.57 -4.29
N VAL A 174 -6.43 6.06 -3.40
CA VAL A 174 -7.71 6.65 -3.76
C VAL A 174 -7.91 7.95 -3.01
N ARG A 175 -8.65 8.87 -3.62
CA ARG A 175 -9.07 10.10 -2.97
C ARG A 175 -10.58 10.08 -2.75
N PRO A 176 -11.06 9.81 -1.52
CA PRO A 176 -12.49 9.86 -1.18
C PRO A 176 -13.13 11.18 -1.61
N ASN A 177 -14.39 11.13 -1.98
CA ASN A 177 -15.18 12.26 -2.49
C ASN A 177 -14.71 12.85 -3.85
N GLN A 178 -13.63 12.33 -4.45
CA GLN A 178 -13.18 12.70 -5.79
C GLN A 178 -13.18 11.51 -6.75
N THR A 179 -12.62 10.37 -6.32
CA THR A 179 -12.58 9.13 -7.12
C THR A 179 -13.98 8.54 -7.25
N LYS A 180 -14.45 8.34 -8.47
CA LYS A 180 -15.72 7.68 -8.71
C LYS A 180 -15.58 6.16 -8.49
N ARG A 181 -16.63 5.55 -7.93
CA ARG A 181 -16.64 4.11 -7.70
C ARG A 181 -16.35 3.29 -8.97
N ALA A 182 -16.90 3.69 -10.10
CA ALA A 182 -16.65 3.02 -11.37
C ALA A 182 -15.19 3.08 -11.81
N GLU A 183 -14.51 4.22 -11.61
CA GLU A 183 -13.08 4.39 -11.90
C GLU A 183 -12.21 3.49 -11.00
N LEU A 184 -12.52 3.43 -9.70
CA LEU A 184 -11.84 2.54 -8.76
C LEU A 184 -12.05 1.06 -9.12
N THR A 185 -13.30 0.67 -9.40
CA THR A 185 -13.64 -0.71 -9.77
C THR A 185 -12.92 -1.12 -11.06
N GLY A 186 -12.96 -0.28 -12.11
CA GLY A 186 -12.29 -0.57 -13.38
C GLY A 186 -10.76 -0.66 -13.23
N ALA A 187 -10.15 0.19 -12.42
CA ALA A 187 -8.73 0.15 -12.12
C ALA A 187 -8.35 -1.14 -11.36
N TYR A 188 -9.14 -1.53 -10.37
CA TYR A 188 -8.95 -2.78 -9.63
C TYR A 188 -9.10 -4.02 -10.51
N GLU A 189 -10.11 -4.04 -11.40
CA GLU A 189 -10.29 -5.13 -12.38
C GLU A 189 -9.10 -5.28 -13.32
N GLN A 190 -8.44 -4.19 -13.73
CA GLN A 190 -7.22 -4.25 -14.54
C GLN A 190 -6.08 -4.94 -13.79
N LEU A 191 -5.88 -4.60 -12.52
CA LEU A 191 -4.88 -5.26 -11.66
C LEU A 191 -5.22 -6.74 -11.44
N GLN A 192 -6.49 -7.08 -11.22
CA GLN A 192 -6.93 -8.47 -11.09
C GLN A 192 -6.67 -9.29 -12.36
N LYS A 193 -6.97 -8.73 -13.56
CA LYS A 193 -6.70 -9.39 -14.85
C LYS A 193 -5.21 -9.64 -15.07
N ALA A 194 -4.34 -8.81 -14.50
CA ALA A 194 -2.90 -9.00 -14.51
C ALA A 194 -2.41 -9.97 -13.42
N ASN A 195 -3.29 -10.54 -12.59
CA ASN A 195 -2.95 -11.33 -11.40
C ASN A 195 -2.04 -10.59 -10.40
N ALA A 196 -2.19 -9.26 -10.30
CA ALA A 196 -1.45 -8.44 -9.35
C ALA A 196 -1.86 -8.76 -7.91
N ASN A 197 -0.89 -8.88 -7.01
CA ASN A 197 -1.15 -9.02 -5.58
C ASN A 197 -1.53 -7.66 -4.97
N VAL A 198 -2.80 -7.29 -5.04
CA VAL A 198 -3.31 -6.04 -4.46
C VAL A 198 -3.59 -6.24 -2.98
N ILE A 199 -2.69 -5.76 -2.13
CA ILE A 199 -2.74 -5.95 -0.67
C ILE A 199 -3.64 -4.93 0.05
N GLY A 200 -4.07 -3.87 -0.62
CA GLY A 200 -4.96 -2.91 0.01
C GLY A 200 -5.12 -1.60 -0.74
N VAL A 201 -5.93 -0.73 -0.13
CA VAL A 201 -6.24 0.62 -0.62
C VAL A 201 -5.82 1.64 0.44
N CYS A 202 -5.08 2.68 0.01
CA CYS A 202 -4.70 3.81 0.84
C CYS A 202 -5.56 5.03 0.48
N ALA A 203 -6.38 5.51 1.42
CA ALA A 203 -7.17 6.71 1.23
C ALA A 203 -6.34 7.95 1.58
N THR A 204 -6.34 8.95 0.68
CA THR A 204 -5.67 10.24 0.86
C THR A 204 -6.67 11.37 1.03
N PHE A 205 -6.22 12.55 1.50
CA PHE A 205 -7.07 13.73 1.70
C PHE A 205 -8.33 13.44 2.54
N VAL A 206 -8.24 12.49 3.47
CA VAL A 206 -9.32 12.22 4.41
C VAL A 206 -9.34 13.32 5.45
N GLU A 207 -10.44 14.06 5.55
CA GLU A 207 -10.62 15.01 6.63
C GLU A 207 -10.77 14.23 7.94
N GLY A 208 -9.94 14.58 8.93
CA GLY A 208 -9.87 13.84 10.19
C GLY A 208 -11.15 13.98 11.01
N SER A 209 -12.08 13.08 10.80
CA SER A 209 -13.14 12.84 11.76
C SER A 209 -12.59 12.00 12.91
N GLY A 210 -12.07 12.61 13.95
CA GLY A 210 -11.76 11.94 15.20
C GLY A 210 -10.30 11.75 15.57
N SER A 211 -9.32 11.97 14.68
CA SER A 211 -7.90 11.81 15.03
C SER A 211 -7.38 12.93 15.92
N GLU A 212 -7.88 14.16 15.78
CA GLU A 212 -7.52 15.26 16.70
C GLU A 212 -7.83 14.92 18.17
N TYR A 213 -8.91 14.18 18.42
CA TYR A 213 -9.30 13.77 19.77
C TYR A 213 -8.43 12.64 20.32
N TYR A 214 -7.95 11.72 19.46
CA TYR A 214 -7.13 10.57 19.88
C TYR A 214 -5.68 10.97 20.07
N TYR A 215 -5.13 11.85 19.23
CA TYR A 215 -3.73 12.30 19.31
C TYR A 215 -3.53 13.40 20.36
N ALA A 216 -4.53 14.23 20.66
CA ALA A 216 -4.48 15.17 21.79
C ALA A 216 -4.41 14.45 23.15
N TYR A 217 -4.79 13.17 23.21
CA TYR A 217 -4.74 12.37 24.44
C TYR A 217 -3.32 11.87 24.80
N TYR A 218 -2.40 11.83 23.82
CA TYR A 218 -1.02 11.37 24.00
C TYR A 218 -0.04 12.47 23.61
N THR A 219 0.08 13.50 24.43
CA THR A 219 1.20 14.41 24.32
C THR A 219 2.49 13.72 24.78
N ASN A 220 3.65 14.21 24.32
CA ASN A 220 4.98 13.66 24.57
C ASN A 220 5.37 13.46 26.07
N SER A 221 4.54 13.84 27.00
CA SER A 221 4.74 13.72 28.46
C SER A 221 3.92 12.62 29.11
N GLY A 222 3.06 11.88 28.37
CA GLY A 222 2.24 10.81 28.94
C GLY A 222 1.12 11.27 29.86
N GLU A 223 0.89 12.57 30.03
CA GLU A 223 -0.19 13.10 30.85
C GLU A 223 -1.49 13.26 30.07
N ARG A 224 -2.60 12.80 30.66
CA ARG A 224 -3.95 12.98 30.13
C ARG A 224 -4.35 14.46 30.26
N VAL A 225 -4.42 15.18 29.14
CA VAL A 225 -5.01 16.51 29.10
C VAL A 225 -6.52 16.37 28.95
N LYS A 226 -7.29 16.75 29.96
CA LYS A 226 -8.75 16.90 29.84
C LYS A 226 -9.04 18.09 28.94
N PRO A 227 -9.93 17.97 27.95
CA PRO A 227 -10.37 19.13 27.18
C PRO A 227 -11.25 20.04 28.08
N GLU A 228 -10.83 21.26 28.29
CA GLU A 228 -11.71 22.32 28.84
C GLU A 228 -12.70 22.73 27.73
N GLY A 229 -13.97 22.47 27.96
CA GLY A 229 -15.06 23.02 27.15
C GLY A 229 -15.97 22.02 26.43
N ALA A 230 -16.62 21.12 27.15
CA ALA A 230 -17.81 20.44 26.63
C ALA A 230 -18.93 20.53 27.65
N ALA A 231 -19.67 21.62 27.58
CA ALA A 231 -20.99 21.73 28.21
C ALA A 231 -22.05 21.19 27.23
N GLY A 232 -22.77 20.15 27.63
CA GLY A 232 -24.13 19.84 27.23
C GLY A 232 -24.32 19.10 25.90
N GLY A 233 -24.59 17.81 25.97
CA GLY A 233 -25.13 17.00 24.87
C GLY A 233 -25.16 15.51 25.22
N SER A 234 -26.27 15.06 25.81
CA SER A 234 -26.59 13.68 26.16
C SER A 234 -26.72 12.79 24.94
N GLY A 235 -26.11 11.57 24.98
CA GLY A 235 -26.43 10.50 24.06
C GLY A 235 -25.25 9.61 23.69
N VAL A 236 -24.90 8.67 24.57
CA VAL A 236 -23.95 7.58 24.25
C VAL A 236 -24.75 6.29 24.09
N PRO A 237 -24.64 5.55 22.98
CA PRO A 237 -25.05 4.15 22.99
C PRO A 237 -23.85 3.31 23.44
N ALA A 238 -24.01 2.67 24.60
CA ALA A 238 -23.08 1.67 25.11
C ALA A 238 -23.15 0.41 24.23
N ALA A 239 -22.03 0.02 23.63
CA ALA A 239 -21.86 -1.31 23.09
C ALA A 239 -21.36 -2.23 24.19
N ALA A 240 -22.16 -3.25 24.50
CA ALA A 240 -21.98 -4.22 25.56
C ALA A 240 -20.77 -5.11 25.30
N MET A 241 -19.85 -5.15 26.27
CA MET A 241 -18.97 -6.29 26.49
C MET A 241 -19.70 -7.31 27.36
N ALA A 242 -20.00 -8.49 26.81
CA ALA A 242 -20.52 -9.61 27.56
C ALA A 242 -19.32 -10.43 28.12
N SER A 243 -19.11 -10.31 29.43
CA SER A 243 -18.31 -11.25 30.21
C SER A 243 -19.21 -12.36 30.69
N GLY A 244 -18.94 -13.61 30.25
CA GLY A 244 -19.62 -14.79 30.76
C GLY A 244 -19.02 -15.26 32.07
N SER A 245 -19.87 -15.55 33.08
CA SER A 245 -19.54 -16.45 34.17
C SER A 245 -20.72 -17.35 34.54
N ARG A 246 -20.48 -18.64 34.40
CA ARG A 246 -20.90 -19.84 35.17
C ARG A 246 -22.22 -19.90 35.95
N GLY A 247 -22.91 -21.00 35.67
CA GLY A 247 -23.77 -21.76 36.64
C GLY A 247 -24.94 -22.39 35.95
N GLY A 248 -25.00 -23.63 35.63
CA GLY A 248 -25.16 -24.83 36.42
C GLY A 248 -26.48 -25.53 36.12
N ARG A 249 -26.37 -26.80 35.71
CA ARG A 249 -27.32 -27.94 35.90
C ARG A 249 -28.50 -28.14 34.94
N GLY A 250 -28.43 -29.27 34.21
CA GLY A 250 -29.42 -30.35 34.38
C GLY A 250 -30.24 -30.67 33.14
N GLY A 251 -30.08 -31.90 32.61
CA GLY A 251 -31.17 -32.59 31.91
C GLY A 251 -30.87 -33.05 30.46
N SER A 252 -30.28 -34.22 30.34
CA SER A 252 -30.46 -35.09 29.16
C SER A 252 -31.88 -35.70 29.18
N PRO A 253 -32.46 -36.13 28.05
CA PRO A 253 -32.14 -37.45 27.51
C PRO A 253 -32.09 -37.59 25.96
N GLU A 254 -31.34 -38.57 25.54
CA GLU A 254 -31.35 -39.33 24.29
C GLU A 254 -32.63 -40.15 24.08
N PRO A 255 -32.75 -41.03 23.03
CA PRO A 255 -32.58 -40.89 21.56
C PRO A 255 -33.76 -41.53 20.77
N SER A 256 -33.79 -41.40 19.44
CA SER A 256 -34.43 -42.39 18.51
C SER A 256 -33.95 -42.11 17.09
N ALA A 257 -33.28 -42.90 16.43
CA ALA A 257 -33.30 -44.21 15.80
C ALA A 257 -34.06 -44.25 14.45
N ARG A 258 -33.30 -44.70 13.44
CA ARG A 258 -33.70 -45.43 12.18
C ARG A 258 -34.40 -44.65 11.09
N SER A 259 -33.96 -44.77 9.81
CA SER A 259 -33.80 -45.95 8.92
C SER A 259 -32.98 -45.54 7.68
N GLN A 260 -31.93 -46.23 7.28
CA GLN A 260 -31.79 -47.37 6.38
C GLN A 260 -32.36 -47.12 4.96
N THR A 261 -31.47 -46.84 4.04
CA THR A 261 -30.99 -47.57 2.83
C THR A 261 -32.05 -48.18 1.89
N PRO A 262 -31.74 -48.67 0.65
CA PRO A 262 -30.57 -48.58 -0.22
C PRO A 262 -30.91 -48.60 -1.75
N TYR A 263 -29.93 -48.98 -2.58
CA TYR A 263 -29.94 -49.46 -3.98
C TYR A 263 -29.93 -48.38 -5.08
N GLY A 264 -29.16 -48.46 -6.08
CA GLY A 264 -28.41 -49.40 -6.91
C GLY A 264 -28.08 -48.63 -8.16
N GLY A 265 -27.02 -48.76 -8.80
CA GLY A 265 -26.35 -49.87 -9.35
C GLY A 265 -26.16 -49.67 -10.89
N MET A 266 -24.93 -49.87 -11.35
CA MET A 266 -24.59 -50.26 -12.75
C MET A 266 -24.87 -49.21 -13.89
N SER A 267 -24.02 -48.99 -14.88
CA SER A 267 -23.12 -49.88 -15.60
C SER A 267 -22.29 -49.06 -16.63
N GLN A 268 -21.04 -49.32 -16.73
CA GLN A 268 -20.14 -49.55 -17.84
C GLN A 268 -20.52 -49.25 -19.30
N ARG A 269 -19.49 -48.94 -20.02
CA ARG A 269 -19.14 -49.09 -21.45
C ARG A 269 -19.24 -47.78 -22.22
N GLY A 270 -18.32 -47.45 -23.06
CA GLY A 270 -17.15 -48.06 -23.66
C GLY A 270 -16.68 -47.20 -24.80
N ALA A 271 -15.43 -47.09 -24.90
CA ALA A 271 -14.53 -47.19 -26.05
C ALA A 271 -14.87 -46.50 -27.41
N ARG A 272 -13.78 -45.90 -27.89
CA ARG A 272 -13.33 -45.76 -29.32
C ARG A 272 -14.01 -44.69 -30.18
N ARG A 273 -13.30 -43.70 -30.60
CA ARG A 273 -12.28 -43.63 -31.65
C ARG A 273 -11.43 -42.37 -31.47
#